data_0eb073084802261e96aed3e0f9e96179
#
_entry.id   0eb073084802261e96aed3e0f9e96179
#
_cell.length_a   1.000
_cell.length_b   1.000
_cell.length_c   1.000
_cell.angle_alpha   90.00
_cell.angle_beta   90.00
_cell.angle_gamma   90.00
#
_symmetry.space_group_name_H-M   'P 1'
#
loop_
_entity.id
_entity.type
_entity.pdbx_description
1 polymer ?
#
loop_
_entity_poly.entity_id
_entity_poly.type
_entity_poly.pdbx_seq_one_letter_code
_entity_poly.pdbx_strand_id
1 'polypeptide(L)'
;MRRHGDHASGDDHVVVRGSARVTADPARPAVAAELRAGLAELARREMPGIADASDIERYRAASAARAEPPETLRARWRLHAAERGEAVTVLTASRAPRPAALRVVFLHGGGLIAGTRYAGADLAGRFAEELELEVWTIEYPLAPAANFDAMIAAVLDVLRDATADGAPVVLAGQSAGGGLAAAAGLACRDAGVKLAGLLLACPMLDARDTVSAAQFADDASWDRRSNAVAWEAALSGSAAQPPGERADLAGLPPVFLDTGSAEVFRDSIVDFAGRLWAAGVNAELHVWDGAYHSSDFVTEDAEVSRAAHAARRSWLLGMSASAVS
;
A
#
# COMPACT_ATOMS: atom_id res chain seq x y z
N MET A 1 -40.52 -74.36 -11.47
CA MET A 1 -39.22 -74.95 -11.83
C MET A 1 -38.22 -73.79 -12.14
N ARG A 2 -37.03 -73.81 -11.50
CA ARG A 2 -35.89 -73.00 -11.65
C ARG A 2 -35.85 -71.67 -10.85
N ARG A 3 -34.92 -71.66 -9.89
CA ARG A 3 -34.38 -70.68 -9.01
C ARG A 3 -33.36 -69.76 -9.78
N HIS A 4 -33.21 -68.52 -9.31
CA HIS A 4 -31.96 -67.72 -9.39
C HIS A 4 -32.24 -66.55 -8.45
N GLY A 5 -31.50 -66.24 -7.46
CA GLY A 5 -30.08 -66.29 -7.25
C GLY A 5 -29.69 -64.84 -6.91
N ASP A 6 -29.76 -64.45 -5.59
CA ASP A 6 -29.33 -63.15 -5.06
C ASP A 6 -27.83 -63.06 -5.23
N HIS A 7 -27.36 -61.91 -5.75
CA HIS A 7 -25.99 -61.40 -5.55
C HIS A 7 -26.07 -59.99 -5.02
N ALA A 8 -25.88 -59.86 -3.72
CA ALA A 8 -25.54 -58.62 -3.08
C ALA A 8 -24.05 -58.33 -3.36
N SER A 9 -23.76 -57.20 -4.00
CA SER A 9 -22.42 -56.60 -4.03
C SER A 9 -22.37 -55.45 -3.05
N GLY A 10 -21.67 -55.66 -1.94
CA GLY A 10 -21.38 -54.61 -0.99
C GLY A 10 -20.27 -53.73 -1.55
N ASP A 11 -20.55 -52.47 -1.74
CA ASP A 11 -19.56 -51.43 -1.99
C ASP A 11 -19.03 -50.91 -0.63
N ASP A 12 -17.88 -51.41 -0.24
CA ASP A 12 -17.09 -50.86 0.85
C ASP A 12 -16.48 -49.50 0.42
N HIS A 13 -17.16 -48.43 0.76
CA HIS A 13 -16.56 -47.10 0.69
C HIS A 13 -15.52 -46.94 1.79
N VAL A 14 -14.26 -47.13 1.43
CA VAL A 14 -13.09 -46.76 2.24
C VAL A 14 -13.04 -45.23 2.31
N VAL A 15 -13.51 -44.68 3.44
CA VAL A 15 -13.28 -43.24 3.78
C VAL A 15 -11.83 -43.07 4.18
N VAL A 16 -11.02 -42.64 3.24
CA VAL A 16 -9.66 -42.19 3.53
C VAL A 16 -9.73 -40.83 4.24
N ARG A 17 -9.72 -40.85 5.56
CA ARG A 17 -9.47 -39.65 6.37
C ARG A 17 -7.97 -39.35 6.35
N GLY A 18 -7.56 -38.59 5.36
CA GLY A 18 -6.22 -37.99 5.29
C GLY A 18 -6.23 -36.57 5.85
N SER A 19 -6.14 -36.42 7.19
CA SER A 19 -5.76 -35.16 7.78
C SER A 19 -4.25 -34.99 7.61
N ALA A 20 -3.80 -34.46 6.49
CA ALA A 20 -2.44 -33.94 6.38
C ALA A 20 -2.38 -32.68 7.24
N ARG A 21 -1.84 -32.76 8.46
CA ARG A 21 -1.35 -31.62 9.20
C ARG A 21 -0.16 -31.08 8.39
N VAL A 22 -0.35 -29.94 7.73
CA VAL A 22 0.77 -29.15 7.25
C VAL A 22 1.44 -28.55 8.49
N THR A 23 2.54 -29.17 8.91
CA THR A 23 3.31 -28.80 10.13
C THR A 23 4.62 -28.10 9.82
N ALA A 24 4.80 -27.59 8.59
CA ALA A 24 5.94 -26.76 8.25
C ALA A 24 5.40 -25.40 7.78
N ASP A 25 5.97 -24.32 8.31
CA ASP A 25 5.77 -22.98 7.75
C ASP A 25 6.10 -23.03 6.27
N PRO A 26 5.28 -22.42 5.39
CA PRO A 26 5.55 -22.46 3.96
C PRO A 26 6.91 -21.79 3.69
N ALA A 27 7.77 -22.46 2.89
CA ALA A 27 9.04 -21.89 2.50
C ALA A 27 8.85 -20.51 1.88
N ARG A 28 9.56 -19.50 2.39
CA ARG A 28 9.45 -18.12 1.93
C ARG A 28 10.69 -17.69 1.12
N PRO A 29 10.54 -16.77 0.16
CA PRO A 29 11.67 -16.17 -0.54
C PRO A 29 12.68 -15.57 0.45
N ALA A 30 13.96 -15.68 0.11
CA ALA A 30 15.02 -15.13 0.95
C ALA A 30 15.07 -13.60 0.81
N VAL A 31 15.37 -12.92 1.90
CA VAL A 31 15.68 -11.49 1.89
C VAL A 31 17.06 -11.27 1.23
N ALA A 32 17.16 -10.31 0.32
CA ALA A 32 18.39 -9.93 -0.35
C ALA A 32 19.50 -9.60 0.66
N ALA A 33 20.73 -10.01 0.38
CA ALA A 33 21.83 -9.89 1.33
C ALA A 33 22.03 -8.46 1.82
N GLU A 34 21.91 -7.48 0.94
CA GLU A 34 22.07 -6.06 1.22
C GLU A 34 20.96 -5.47 2.12
N LEU A 35 19.79 -6.12 2.21
CA LEU A 35 18.65 -5.68 3.00
C LEU A 35 18.59 -6.33 4.40
N ARG A 36 19.36 -7.38 4.66
CA ARG A 36 19.26 -8.15 5.93
C ARG A 36 19.59 -7.32 7.15
N ALA A 37 20.54 -6.40 7.04
CA ALA A 37 20.91 -5.52 8.16
C ALA A 37 19.76 -4.59 8.56
N GLY A 38 19.05 -4.03 7.58
CA GLY A 38 17.86 -3.20 7.80
C GLY A 38 16.71 -3.98 8.44
N LEU A 39 16.43 -5.19 7.95
CA LEU A 39 15.40 -6.05 8.55
C LEU A 39 15.75 -6.42 10.00
N ALA A 40 17.02 -6.75 10.28
CA ALA A 40 17.48 -7.02 11.64
C ALA A 40 17.38 -5.78 12.55
N GLU A 41 17.55 -4.58 12.00
CA GLU A 41 17.33 -3.33 12.74
C GLU A 41 15.85 -3.12 13.07
N LEU A 42 14.93 -3.37 12.12
CA LEU A 42 13.49 -3.33 12.38
C LEU A 42 13.11 -4.30 13.51
N ALA A 43 13.62 -5.53 13.47
CA ALA A 43 13.37 -6.53 14.52
C ALA A 43 13.87 -6.06 15.90
N ARG A 44 15.01 -5.36 15.98
CA ARG A 44 15.53 -4.80 17.24
C ARG A 44 14.74 -3.60 17.76
N ARG A 45 13.97 -2.92 16.90
CA ARG A 45 13.12 -1.80 17.32
C ARG A 45 11.96 -2.22 18.20
N GLU A 46 11.68 -3.52 18.29
CA GLU A 46 10.65 -4.11 19.15
C GLU A 46 9.32 -3.34 19.07
N MET A 47 8.84 -3.11 17.83
CA MET A 47 7.50 -2.55 17.67
C MET A 47 6.49 -3.49 18.33
N PRO A 48 5.51 -2.96 19.09
CA PRO A 48 4.48 -3.81 19.66
C PRO A 48 3.77 -4.60 18.56
N GLY A 49 3.67 -5.92 18.72
CA GLY A 49 2.83 -6.72 17.83
C GLY A 49 1.36 -6.30 17.94
N ILE A 50 0.61 -6.51 16.87
CA ILE A 50 -0.82 -6.23 16.82
C ILE A 50 -1.54 -7.57 16.76
N ALA A 51 -1.87 -8.12 17.94
CA ALA A 51 -2.58 -9.39 18.05
C ALA A 51 -4.09 -9.25 18.02
N ASP A 52 -4.60 -8.10 18.46
CA ASP A 52 -6.03 -7.75 18.43
C ASP A 52 -6.22 -6.21 18.49
N ALA A 53 -7.46 -5.76 18.44
CA ALA A 53 -7.80 -4.33 18.40
C ALA A 53 -7.32 -3.55 19.64
N SER A 54 -7.11 -4.19 20.79
CA SER A 54 -6.62 -3.53 22.01
C SER A 54 -5.16 -3.12 21.91
N ASP A 55 -4.39 -3.70 20.98
CA ASP A 55 -3.00 -3.36 20.72
C ASP A 55 -2.81 -2.11 19.86
N ILE A 56 -3.85 -1.67 19.16
CA ILE A 56 -3.76 -0.57 18.17
C ILE A 56 -3.24 0.71 18.82
N GLU A 57 -3.75 1.08 19.98
CA GLU A 57 -3.35 2.33 20.65
C GLU A 57 -1.88 2.26 21.10
N ARG A 58 -1.44 1.12 21.63
CA ARG A 58 -0.05 0.89 22.01
C ARG A 58 0.88 0.95 20.79
N TYR A 59 0.48 0.34 19.67
CA TYR A 59 1.22 0.38 18.42
C TYR A 59 1.30 1.82 17.89
N ARG A 60 0.18 2.57 17.89
CA ARG A 60 0.11 3.97 17.46
C ARG A 60 1.05 4.86 18.27
N ALA A 61 1.03 4.74 19.60
CA ALA A 61 1.91 5.50 20.48
C ALA A 61 3.39 5.19 20.24
N ALA A 62 3.73 3.92 20.04
CA ALA A 62 5.10 3.50 19.73
C ALA A 62 5.55 4.00 18.33
N SER A 63 4.67 3.99 17.34
CA SER A 63 4.92 4.53 16.01
C SER A 63 5.17 6.04 16.07
N ALA A 64 4.31 6.78 16.77
CA ALA A 64 4.46 8.24 16.94
C ALA A 64 5.74 8.62 17.67
N ALA A 65 6.14 7.85 18.69
CA ALA A 65 7.38 8.11 19.44
C ALA A 65 8.66 7.88 18.61
N ARG A 66 8.56 7.17 17.49
CA ARG A 66 9.68 6.88 16.56
C ARG A 66 9.63 7.71 15.29
N ALA A 67 8.56 8.49 15.10
CA ALA A 67 8.43 9.37 13.94
C ALA A 67 9.48 10.48 13.98
N GLU A 68 10.11 10.74 12.85
CA GLU A 68 11.00 11.91 12.75
C GLU A 68 10.18 13.20 12.81
N PRO A 69 10.69 14.24 13.48
CA PRO A 69 10.06 15.56 13.47
C PRO A 69 9.96 16.13 12.05
N PRO A 70 8.84 16.80 11.72
CA PRO A 70 8.63 17.36 10.38
C PRO A 70 9.72 18.30 9.89
N GLU A 71 10.35 19.05 10.79
CA GLU A 71 11.46 19.95 10.48
C GLU A 71 12.71 19.18 10.05
N THR A 72 13.00 18.02 10.62
CA THR A 72 14.12 17.16 10.21
C THR A 72 13.93 16.65 8.80
N LEU A 73 12.74 16.15 8.47
CA LEU A 73 12.41 15.67 7.12
C LEU A 73 12.53 16.78 6.09
N ARG A 74 11.98 17.97 6.37
CA ARG A 74 12.08 19.14 5.49
C ARG A 74 13.51 19.61 5.27
N ALA A 75 14.34 19.57 6.31
CA ALA A 75 15.75 19.96 6.21
C ALA A 75 16.56 18.96 5.38
N ARG A 76 16.28 17.64 5.54
CA ARG A 76 16.92 16.57 4.75
C ARG A 76 16.70 16.77 3.26
N TRP A 77 15.49 17.05 2.86
CA TRP A 77 15.07 17.22 1.45
C TRP A 77 15.11 18.68 0.97
N ARG A 78 15.62 19.62 1.80
CA ARG A 78 15.72 21.06 1.45
C ARG A 78 14.43 21.64 0.86
N LEU A 79 13.29 21.23 1.40
CA LEU A 79 11.98 21.58 0.89
C LEU A 79 11.38 22.78 1.61
N HIS A 80 10.58 23.53 0.88
CA HIS A 80 9.63 24.47 1.43
C HIS A 80 8.33 23.72 1.74
N ALA A 81 7.78 23.96 2.92
CA ALA A 81 6.51 23.38 3.32
C ALA A 81 5.54 24.51 3.67
N ALA A 82 4.32 24.41 3.18
CA ALA A 82 3.20 25.30 3.48
C ALA A 82 2.00 24.48 3.90
N GLU A 83 1.36 24.87 5.00
CA GLU A 83 0.13 24.23 5.44
C GLU A 83 -1.05 24.72 4.59
N ARG A 84 -1.90 23.79 4.18
CA ARG A 84 -3.15 24.06 3.46
C ARG A 84 -4.32 23.47 4.25
N GLY A 85 -4.96 24.29 5.06
CA GLY A 85 -5.90 23.83 6.07
C GLY A 85 -5.21 23.00 7.17
N GLU A 86 -5.97 22.15 7.84
CA GLU A 86 -5.47 21.34 8.96
C GLU A 86 -4.87 19.99 8.53
N ALA A 87 -5.25 19.51 7.34
CA ALA A 87 -4.98 18.14 6.90
C ALA A 87 -3.93 18.00 5.80
N VAL A 88 -3.43 19.09 5.23
CA VAL A 88 -2.53 19.03 4.07
C VAL A 88 -1.28 19.85 4.30
N THR A 89 -0.11 19.26 4.04
CA THR A 89 1.15 19.99 3.90
C THR A 89 1.59 19.94 2.44
N VAL A 90 1.83 21.09 1.84
CA VAL A 90 2.35 21.22 0.47
C VAL A 90 3.87 21.34 0.51
N LEU A 91 4.55 20.43 -0.17
CA LEU A 91 6.01 20.37 -0.28
C LEU A 91 6.45 20.82 -1.68
N THR A 92 7.43 21.70 -1.76
CA THR A 92 8.03 22.17 -3.03
C THR A 92 9.53 22.38 -2.90
N ALA A 93 10.31 22.15 -3.95
CA ALA A 93 11.74 22.44 -3.99
C ALA A 93 12.03 23.94 -4.16
N SER A 94 11.08 24.71 -4.68
CA SER A 94 11.23 26.15 -4.95
C SER A 94 10.21 26.97 -4.15
N ARG A 95 10.64 28.15 -3.66
CA ARG A 95 9.75 29.11 -3.00
C ARG A 95 8.78 29.82 -3.96
N ALA A 96 9.10 29.87 -5.24
CA ALA A 96 8.24 30.53 -6.22
C ALA A 96 7.16 29.53 -6.68
N PRO A 97 5.88 29.83 -6.46
CA PRO A 97 4.82 29.00 -7.02
C PRO A 97 4.91 29.01 -8.54
N ARG A 98 5.12 27.84 -9.13
CA ARG A 98 4.95 27.62 -10.58
C ARG A 98 3.64 26.88 -10.76
N PRO A 99 2.90 27.08 -11.88
CA PRO A 99 1.82 26.18 -12.23
C PRO A 99 2.38 24.75 -12.23
N ALA A 100 1.81 23.86 -11.44
CA ALA A 100 2.29 22.50 -11.33
C ALA A 100 2.07 21.78 -12.68
N ALA A 101 3.16 21.39 -13.36
CA ALA A 101 3.08 20.53 -14.54
C ALA A 101 2.45 19.18 -14.18
N LEU A 102 2.67 18.73 -12.97
CA LEU A 102 2.06 17.56 -12.33
C LEU A 102 2.07 17.79 -10.82
N ARG A 103 0.97 17.47 -10.16
CA ARG A 103 0.85 17.45 -8.71
C ARG A 103 0.80 16.02 -8.22
N VAL A 104 1.50 15.71 -7.13
CA VAL A 104 1.39 14.43 -6.45
C VAL A 104 0.66 14.64 -5.13
N VAL A 105 -0.41 13.87 -4.90
CA VAL A 105 -1.07 13.77 -3.61
C VAL A 105 -0.62 12.47 -2.96
N PHE A 106 0.05 12.53 -1.81
CA PHE A 106 0.72 11.40 -1.18
C PHE A 106 0.03 10.98 0.12
N LEU A 107 -0.28 9.69 0.23
CA LEU A 107 -0.88 9.05 1.40
C LEU A 107 0.16 8.20 2.12
N HIS A 108 0.30 8.45 3.43
CA HIS A 108 1.27 7.75 4.27
C HIS A 108 0.88 6.30 4.59
N GLY A 109 1.88 5.49 4.97
CA GLY A 109 1.67 4.14 5.50
C GLY A 109 1.24 4.11 6.97
N GLY A 110 1.21 2.92 7.57
CA GLY A 110 0.88 2.73 8.99
C GLY A 110 -0.37 1.88 9.23
N GLY A 111 -0.70 0.97 8.32
CA GLY A 111 -1.76 -0.03 8.49
C GLY A 111 -3.18 0.54 8.61
N LEU A 112 -3.45 1.78 8.18
CA LEU A 112 -4.70 2.51 8.39
C LEU A 112 -4.99 2.84 9.87
N ILE A 113 -4.10 2.47 10.79
CA ILE A 113 -4.28 2.60 12.24
C ILE A 113 -3.26 3.51 12.91
N ALA A 114 -2.18 3.87 12.22
CA ALA A 114 -1.08 4.71 12.72
C ALA A 114 -0.49 5.55 11.59
N GLY A 115 0.45 6.42 11.92
CA GLY A 115 1.12 7.31 10.97
C GLY A 115 0.56 8.72 11.03
N THR A 116 1.22 9.61 10.30
CA THR A 116 0.85 11.00 10.08
C THR A 116 1.24 11.39 8.66
N ARG A 117 0.79 12.52 8.17
CA ARG A 117 1.20 13.07 6.86
C ARG A 117 2.71 13.20 6.65
N TYR A 118 3.51 13.02 7.69
CA TYR A 118 4.97 13.00 7.62
C TYR A 118 5.56 11.59 7.59
N ALA A 119 4.77 10.55 7.84
CA ALA A 119 5.23 9.17 7.72
C ALA A 119 5.44 8.80 6.24
N GLY A 120 6.62 8.30 5.88
CA GLY A 120 6.99 8.06 4.48
C GLY A 120 7.25 9.33 3.68
N ALA A 121 7.43 10.48 4.36
CA ALA A 121 7.70 11.76 3.72
C ALA A 121 9.01 11.76 2.91
N ASP A 122 9.91 10.80 3.13
CA ASP A 122 11.11 10.63 2.30
C ASP A 122 10.75 10.34 0.83
N LEU A 123 9.75 9.51 0.55
CA LEU A 123 9.29 9.29 -0.82
C LEU A 123 8.64 10.54 -1.41
N ALA A 124 7.79 11.23 -0.64
CA ALA A 124 7.20 12.50 -1.03
C ALA A 124 8.28 13.57 -1.28
N GLY A 125 9.29 13.62 -0.40
CA GLY A 125 10.44 14.50 -0.51
C GLY A 125 11.26 14.29 -1.78
N ARG A 126 11.51 13.02 -2.14
CA ARG A 126 12.18 12.67 -3.41
C ARG A 126 11.40 13.21 -4.61
N PHE A 127 10.08 13.02 -4.64
CA PHE A 127 9.26 13.53 -5.75
C PHE A 127 9.31 15.05 -5.84
N ALA A 128 9.27 15.74 -4.70
CA ALA A 128 9.32 17.20 -4.66
C ALA A 128 10.70 17.74 -5.05
N GLU A 129 11.79 17.19 -4.51
CA GLU A 129 13.15 17.70 -4.75
C GLU A 129 13.73 17.24 -6.09
N GLU A 130 13.68 15.95 -6.40
CA GLU A 130 14.34 15.39 -7.58
C GLU A 130 13.59 15.67 -8.89
N LEU A 131 12.26 15.83 -8.82
CA LEU A 131 11.40 16.07 -9.98
C LEU A 131 10.84 17.49 -10.03
N GLU A 132 11.15 18.32 -9.03
CA GLU A 132 10.58 19.68 -8.87
C GLU A 132 9.04 19.69 -8.88
N LEU A 133 8.41 18.64 -8.36
CA LEU A 133 6.95 18.51 -8.30
C LEU A 133 6.40 19.21 -7.07
N GLU A 134 5.14 19.65 -7.17
CA GLU A 134 4.33 20.01 -6.02
C GLU A 134 3.74 18.75 -5.40
N VAL A 135 4.08 18.45 -4.14
CA VAL A 135 3.61 17.26 -3.43
C VAL A 135 2.77 17.66 -2.22
N TRP A 136 1.55 17.17 -2.17
CA TRP A 136 0.64 17.33 -1.04
C TRP A 136 0.67 16.07 -0.19
N THR A 137 1.13 16.15 1.06
CA THR A 137 1.02 15.07 2.04
C THR A 137 -0.24 15.28 2.87
N ILE A 138 -1.02 14.21 3.06
CA ILE A 138 -2.35 14.29 3.68
C ILE A 138 -2.36 13.63 5.05
N GLU A 139 -3.00 14.30 6.02
CA GLU A 139 -3.46 13.70 7.27
C GLU A 139 -4.87 13.15 7.05
N TYR A 140 -5.01 11.85 6.88
CA TYR A 140 -6.31 11.20 6.80
C TYR A 140 -6.70 10.57 8.14
N PRO A 141 -7.99 10.48 8.48
CA PRO A 141 -8.43 9.89 9.74
C PRO A 141 -8.08 8.41 9.82
N LEU A 142 -7.82 7.89 11.04
CA LEU A 142 -7.31 6.55 11.28
C LEU A 142 -8.32 5.67 12.03
N ALA A 143 -8.31 4.37 11.75
CA ALA A 143 -9.09 3.37 12.49
C ALA A 143 -8.52 3.18 13.92
N PRO A 144 -9.36 2.84 14.92
CA PRO A 144 -10.80 2.61 14.83
C PRO A 144 -11.65 3.88 14.99
N ALA A 145 -11.03 5.07 15.15
CA ALA A 145 -11.78 6.33 15.32
C ALA A 145 -12.56 6.73 14.06
N ALA A 146 -12.09 6.29 12.88
CA ALA A 146 -12.77 6.43 11.61
C ALA A 146 -12.75 5.09 10.86
N ASN A 147 -13.78 4.81 10.08
CA ASN A 147 -13.84 3.64 9.22
C ASN A 147 -13.30 3.94 7.81
N PHE A 148 -13.23 2.91 6.98
CA PHE A 148 -12.63 3.01 5.65
C PHE A 148 -13.40 3.95 4.71
N ASP A 149 -14.74 4.03 4.83
CA ASP A 149 -15.55 5.02 4.08
C ASP A 149 -15.16 6.45 4.42
N ALA A 150 -14.98 6.75 5.71
CA ALA A 150 -14.59 8.08 6.18
C ALA A 150 -13.17 8.46 5.69
N MET A 151 -12.24 7.50 5.65
CA MET A 151 -10.89 7.71 5.10
C MET A 151 -10.95 8.02 3.59
N ILE A 152 -11.72 7.24 2.81
CA ILE A 152 -11.91 7.47 1.38
C ILE A 152 -12.53 8.84 1.14
N ALA A 153 -13.55 9.22 1.90
CA ALA A 153 -14.22 10.52 1.77
C ALA A 153 -13.26 11.69 2.04
N ALA A 154 -12.46 11.61 3.10
CA ALA A 154 -11.47 12.63 3.43
C ALA A 154 -10.44 12.82 2.30
N VAL A 155 -9.94 11.72 1.72
CA VAL A 155 -9.01 11.76 0.59
C VAL A 155 -9.69 12.34 -0.66
N LEU A 156 -10.93 11.94 -0.95
CA LEU A 156 -11.69 12.45 -2.11
C LEU A 156 -11.93 13.97 -2.02
N ASP A 157 -12.18 14.50 -0.84
CA ASP A 157 -12.34 15.94 -0.64
C ASP A 157 -11.05 16.71 -0.92
N VAL A 158 -9.89 16.19 -0.48
CA VAL A 158 -8.59 16.78 -0.82
C VAL A 158 -8.31 16.67 -2.32
N LEU A 159 -8.68 15.56 -2.98
CA LEU A 159 -8.46 15.40 -4.41
C LEU A 159 -9.33 16.33 -5.26
N ARG A 160 -10.55 16.64 -4.83
CA ARG A 160 -11.38 17.68 -5.45
C ARG A 160 -10.72 19.06 -5.40
N ASP A 161 -10.13 19.40 -4.25
CA ASP A 161 -9.37 20.64 -4.10
C ASP A 161 -8.07 20.61 -4.93
N ALA A 162 -7.35 19.48 -4.91
CA ALA A 162 -6.10 19.33 -5.66
C ALA A 162 -6.27 19.39 -7.19
N THR A 163 -7.45 19.07 -7.70
CA THR A 163 -7.76 19.11 -9.14
C THR A 163 -8.50 20.38 -9.58
N ALA A 164 -8.90 21.26 -8.64
CA ALA A 164 -9.77 22.41 -8.90
C ALA A 164 -9.16 23.47 -9.85
N ASP A 165 -7.84 23.60 -9.86
CA ASP A 165 -7.10 24.52 -10.73
C ASP A 165 -6.75 23.91 -12.11
N GLY A 166 -7.16 22.67 -12.36
CA GLY A 166 -6.90 21.93 -13.61
C GLY A 166 -5.52 21.29 -13.69
N ALA A 167 -4.70 21.36 -12.64
CA ALA A 167 -3.41 20.66 -12.60
C ALA A 167 -3.64 19.14 -12.70
N PRO A 168 -2.87 18.40 -13.52
CA PRO A 168 -2.89 16.95 -13.51
C PRO A 168 -2.45 16.41 -12.16
N VAL A 169 -3.19 15.47 -11.59
CA VAL A 169 -2.92 14.91 -10.25
C VAL A 169 -2.63 13.42 -10.34
N VAL A 170 -1.47 13.01 -9.82
CA VAL A 170 -1.17 11.62 -9.49
C VAL A 170 -1.47 11.42 -8.00
N LEU A 171 -2.31 10.44 -7.69
CA LEU A 171 -2.53 9.97 -6.32
C LEU A 171 -1.50 8.88 -6.02
N ALA A 172 -0.64 9.14 -5.05
CA ALA A 172 0.41 8.23 -4.63
C ALA A 172 0.21 7.77 -3.18
N GLY A 173 0.68 6.58 -2.86
CA GLY A 173 0.68 6.12 -1.48
C GLY A 173 1.55 4.90 -1.27
N GLN A 174 1.97 4.71 -0.01
CA GLN A 174 2.81 3.60 0.41
C GLN A 174 2.05 2.72 1.40
N SER A 175 2.17 1.40 1.27
CA SER A 175 1.59 0.44 2.22
C SER A 175 0.07 0.66 2.39
N ALA A 176 -0.40 0.96 3.57
CA ALA A 176 -1.80 1.31 3.85
C ALA A 176 -2.26 2.52 3.03
N GLY A 177 -1.41 3.55 2.88
CA GLY A 177 -1.68 4.70 2.01
C GLY A 177 -1.80 4.31 0.55
N GLY A 178 -1.05 3.30 0.08
CA GLY A 178 -1.17 2.73 -1.26
C GLY A 178 -2.52 2.03 -1.46
N GLY A 179 -2.98 1.26 -0.47
CA GLY A 179 -4.31 0.66 -0.49
C GLY A 179 -5.43 1.70 -0.48
N LEU A 180 -5.30 2.71 0.39
CA LEU A 180 -6.26 3.83 0.43
C LEU A 180 -6.24 4.63 -0.87
N ALA A 181 -5.08 4.82 -1.51
CA ALA A 181 -4.97 5.48 -2.82
C ALA A 181 -5.69 4.69 -3.92
N ALA A 182 -5.58 3.37 -3.93
CA ALA A 182 -6.33 2.53 -4.86
C ALA A 182 -7.85 2.66 -4.66
N ALA A 183 -8.33 2.62 -3.40
CA ALA A 183 -9.74 2.79 -3.08
C ALA A 183 -10.26 4.21 -3.41
N ALA A 184 -9.49 5.25 -3.09
CA ALA A 184 -9.83 6.64 -3.43
C ALA A 184 -9.80 6.87 -4.94
N GLY A 185 -8.90 6.20 -5.69
CA GLY A 185 -8.88 6.22 -7.15
C GLY A 185 -10.17 5.69 -7.76
N LEU A 186 -10.70 4.57 -7.22
CA LEU A 186 -12.01 4.04 -7.60
C LEU A 186 -13.14 5.03 -7.27
N ALA A 187 -13.12 5.63 -6.08
CA ALA A 187 -14.10 6.64 -5.69
C ALA A 187 -14.04 7.89 -6.56
N CYS A 188 -12.84 8.34 -6.97
CA CYS A 188 -12.65 9.45 -7.91
C CYS A 188 -13.28 9.13 -9.26
N ARG A 189 -13.00 7.96 -9.82
CA ARG A 189 -13.62 7.49 -11.07
C ARG A 189 -15.15 7.56 -10.98
N ASP A 190 -15.71 6.99 -9.90
CA ASP A 190 -17.16 6.93 -9.69
C ASP A 190 -17.78 8.33 -9.48
N ALA A 191 -17.02 9.27 -8.90
CA ALA A 191 -17.41 10.67 -8.71
C ALA A 191 -17.07 11.60 -9.87
N GLY A 192 -16.44 11.10 -10.94
CA GLY A 192 -16.02 11.91 -12.10
C GLY A 192 -14.83 12.85 -11.83
N VAL A 193 -14.08 12.63 -10.75
CA VAL A 193 -12.82 13.35 -10.45
C VAL A 193 -11.69 12.71 -11.26
N LYS A 194 -11.09 13.45 -12.17
CA LYS A 194 -10.05 12.93 -13.07
C LYS A 194 -8.68 12.95 -12.40
N LEU A 195 -8.05 11.78 -12.33
CA LEU A 195 -6.66 11.64 -11.94
C LEU A 195 -5.78 11.32 -13.14
N ALA A 196 -4.55 11.81 -13.15
CA ALA A 196 -3.56 11.49 -14.17
C ALA A 196 -3.02 10.07 -14.00
N GLY A 197 -2.91 9.57 -12.78
CA GLY A 197 -2.43 8.23 -12.48
C GLY A 197 -2.50 7.87 -11.01
N LEU A 198 -2.21 6.60 -10.71
CA LEU A 198 -2.05 6.05 -9.36
C LEU A 198 -0.63 5.48 -9.21
N LEU A 199 0.10 5.86 -8.15
CA LEU A 199 1.40 5.28 -7.80
C LEU A 199 1.30 4.58 -6.45
N LEU A 200 1.34 3.25 -6.46
CA LEU A 200 1.04 2.39 -5.33
C LEU A 200 2.31 1.62 -4.92
N ALA A 201 3.05 2.16 -3.93
CA ALA A 201 4.25 1.52 -3.40
C ALA A 201 3.88 0.47 -2.34
N CYS A 202 4.21 -0.79 -2.58
CA CYS A 202 3.89 -1.94 -1.72
C CYS A 202 2.49 -1.87 -1.06
N PRO A 203 1.40 -1.68 -1.84
CA PRO A 203 0.10 -1.31 -1.30
C PRO A 203 -0.56 -2.43 -0.49
N MET A 204 -1.15 -2.07 0.65
CA MET A 204 -2.01 -2.92 1.48
C MET A 204 -3.41 -2.98 0.87
N LEU A 205 -3.66 -3.96 -0.02
CA LEU A 205 -4.85 -3.98 -0.88
C LEU A 205 -6.04 -4.72 -0.30
N ASP A 206 -5.82 -5.72 0.54
CA ASP A 206 -6.86 -6.56 1.14
C ASP A 206 -6.37 -7.32 2.39
N ALA A 207 -7.31 -8.04 3.02
CA ALA A 207 -7.06 -8.90 4.17
C ALA A 207 -7.12 -10.40 3.82
N ARG A 208 -7.20 -10.75 2.53
CA ARG A 208 -7.33 -12.15 2.09
C ARG A 208 -6.08 -12.96 2.45
N ASP A 209 -6.32 -14.21 2.81
CA ASP A 209 -5.24 -15.18 3.01
C ASP A 209 -4.65 -15.57 1.65
N THR A 210 -3.42 -15.16 1.42
CA THR A 210 -2.61 -15.53 0.25
C THR A 210 -1.46 -16.42 0.67
N VAL A 211 -0.75 -17.01 -0.32
CA VAL A 211 0.47 -17.76 -0.02
C VAL A 211 1.52 -16.87 0.61
N SER A 212 1.72 -15.63 0.10
CA SER A 212 2.64 -14.68 0.71
C SER A 212 2.22 -14.28 2.13
N ALA A 213 0.92 -14.08 2.40
CA ALA A 213 0.44 -13.83 3.76
C ALA A 213 0.79 -14.98 4.73
N ALA A 214 0.64 -16.24 4.28
CA ALA A 214 1.04 -17.40 5.08
C ALA A 214 2.57 -17.52 5.26
N GLN A 215 3.35 -17.16 4.23
CA GLN A 215 4.82 -17.15 4.29
C GLN A 215 5.38 -16.10 5.26
N PHE A 216 4.68 -14.98 5.41
CA PHE A 216 5.06 -13.85 6.27
C PHE A 216 4.07 -13.67 7.42
N ALA A 217 3.69 -14.79 8.06
CA ALA A 217 2.80 -14.81 9.22
C ALA A 217 3.43 -14.16 10.46
N ASP A 218 4.76 -14.15 10.52
CA ASP A 218 5.58 -13.48 11.54
C ASP A 218 6.74 -12.78 10.82
N ASP A 219 6.68 -11.48 10.69
CA ASP A 219 7.69 -10.66 10.02
C ASP A 219 7.88 -9.32 10.71
N ALA A 220 9.14 -8.90 10.85
CA ALA A 220 9.50 -7.67 11.56
C ALA A 220 9.06 -6.39 10.83
N SER A 221 8.83 -6.45 9.51
CA SER A 221 8.41 -5.29 8.72
C SER A 221 6.90 -5.06 8.77
N TRP A 222 6.13 -6.08 8.41
CA TRP A 222 4.67 -6.18 8.56
C TRP A 222 4.25 -7.63 8.39
N ASP A 223 3.33 -8.10 9.22
CA ASP A 223 2.91 -9.48 9.24
C ASP A 223 1.42 -9.67 8.92
N ARG A 224 1.04 -10.92 8.65
CA ARG A 224 -0.34 -11.33 8.35
C ARG A 224 -1.33 -10.95 9.46
N ARG A 225 -0.92 -11.12 10.73
CA ARG A 225 -1.81 -10.87 11.87
C ARG A 225 -2.11 -9.38 12.00
N SER A 226 -1.08 -8.56 11.95
CA SER A 226 -1.19 -7.11 11.95
C SER A 226 -2.08 -6.62 10.81
N ASN A 227 -1.93 -7.21 9.61
CA ASN A 227 -2.77 -6.89 8.46
C ASN A 227 -4.25 -7.20 8.71
N ALA A 228 -4.56 -8.38 9.26
CA ALA A 228 -5.94 -8.77 9.53
C ALA A 228 -6.61 -7.85 10.57
N VAL A 229 -5.92 -7.55 11.67
CA VAL A 229 -6.45 -6.65 12.73
C VAL A 229 -6.64 -5.23 12.21
N ALA A 230 -5.71 -4.73 11.41
CA ALA A 230 -5.79 -3.39 10.84
C ALA A 230 -6.98 -3.25 9.87
N TRP A 231 -7.20 -4.24 8.99
CA TRP A 231 -8.38 -4.26 8.12
C TRP A 231 -9.69 -4.45 8.89
N GLU A 232 -9.72 -5.33 9.90
CA GLU A 232 -10.91 -5.49 10.75
C GLU A 232 -11.30 -4.17 11.41
N ALA A 233 -10.34 -3.43 11.95
CA ALA A 233 -10.58 -2.12 12.56
C ALA A 233 -11.07 -1.08 11.52
N ALA A 234 -10.46 -1.04 10.33
CA ALA A 234 -10.81 -0.08 9.29
C ALA A 234 -12.19 -0.37 8.65
N LEU A 235 -12.55 -1.64 8.52
CA LEU A 235 -13.82 -2.07 7.90
C LEU A 235 -14.98 -2.09 8.89
N SER A 236 -14.74 -1.91 10.18
CA SER A 236 -15.80 -1.86 11.19
C SER A 236 -16.80 -0.74 10.87
N GLY A 237 -18.04 -1.11 10.56
CA GLY A 237 -19.11 -0.16 10.19
C GLY A 237 -18.90 0.50 8.81
N SER A 238 -18.01 -0.02 7.97
CA SER A 238 -17.78 0.45 6.59
C SER A 238 -18.62 -0.36 5.60
N ALA A 239 -19.14 0.31 4.57
CA ALA A 239 -19.75 -0.33 3.40
C ALA A 239 -18.73 -0.54 2.26
N ALA A 240 -17.59 0.16 2.28
CA ALA A 240 -16.56 0.03 1.27
C ALA A 240 -15.84 -1.32 1.38
N GLN A 241 -15.54 -1.89 0.22
CA GLN A 241 -14.71 -3.08 0.11
C GLN A 241 -13.24 -2.69 -0.04
N PRO A 242 -12.28 -3.51 0.48
CA PRO A 242 -10.88 -3.36 0.16
C PRO A 242 -10.65 -3.33 -1.36
N PRO A 243 -9.74 -2.47 -1.88
CA PRO A 243 -9.55 -2.34 -3.33
C PRO A 243 -9.12 -3.65 -4.00
N GLY A 244 -8.36 -4.50 -3.30
CA GLY A 244 -7.97 -5.82 -3.77
C GLY A 244 -9.14 -6.80 -3.94
N GLU A 245 -10.31 -6.54 -3.37
CA GLU A 245 -11.50 -7.37 -3.46
C GLU A 245 -12.53 -6.84 -4.47
N ARG A 246 -12.37 -5.59 -4.95
CA ARG A 246 -13.26 -4.97 -5.93
C ARG A 246 -13.15 -5.68 -7.28
N ALA A 247 -14.30 -5.97 -7.90
CA ALA A 247 -14.36 -6.59 -9.22
C ALA A 247 -14.30 -5.57 -10.37
N ASP A 248 -14.78 -4.37 -10.15
CA ASP A 248 -14.96 -3.30 -11.14
C ASP A 248 -13.74 -2.36 -11.19
N LEU A 249 -12.68 -2.76 -11.86
CA LEU A 249 -11.44 -1.97 -11.98
C LEU A 249 -11.36 -1.15 -13.26
N ALA A 250 -12.27 -1.34 -14.21
CA ALA A 250 -12.28 -0.62 -15.47
C ALA A 250 -12.40 0.90 -15.26
N GLY A 251 -11.77 1.68 -16.14
CA GLY A 251 -11.84 3.15 -16.12
C GLY A 251 -10.92 3.82 -15.08
N LEU A 252 -10.10 3.07 -14.35
CA LEU A 252 -9.00 3.66 -13.58
C LEU A 252 -7.97 4.30 -14.51
N PRO A 253 -7.28 5.37 -14.06
CA PRO A 253 -6.16 5.94 -14.80
C PRO A 253 -4.98 4.95 -14.84
N PRO A 254 -3.88 5.24 -15.57
CA PRO A 254 -2.67 4.44 -15.49
C PRO A 254 -2.20 4.20 -14.05
N VAL A 255 -1.78 2.97 -13.73
CA VAL A 255 -1.39 2.55 -12.39
C VAL A 255 0.04 2.04 -12.38
N PHE A 256 0.88 2.57 -11.50
CA PHE A 256 2.16 1.97 -11.13
C PHE A 256 1.99 1.19 -9.84
N LEU A 257 2.53 -0.04 -9.81
CA LEU A 257 2.57 -0.88 -8.60
C LEU A 257 3.98 -1.43 -8.43
N ASP A 258 4.42 -1.51 -7.20
CA ASP A 258 5.58 -2.34 -6.89
C ASP A 258 5.42 -3.10 -5.57
N THR A 259 6.24 -4.13 -5.39
CA THR A 259 6.24 -4.98 -4.21
C THR A 259 7.59 -5.69 -4.07
N GLY A 260 7.92 -6.15 -2.88
CA GLY A 260 9.02 -7.07 -2.67
C GLY A 260 8.64 -8.52 -2.91
N SER A 261 9.59 -9.36 -3.32
CA SER A 261 9.35 -10.81 -3.40
C SER A 261 9.26 -11.45 -2.00
N ALA A 262 9.82 -10.80 -0.98
CA ALA A 262 9.90 -11.28 0.40
C ALA A 262 9.00 -10.47 1.35
N GLU A 263 7.72 -10.25 0.96
CA GLU A 263 6.74 -9.53 1.79
C GLU A 263 5.33 -10.11 1.76
N VAL A 264 4.54 -9.73 2.75
CA VAL A 264 3.18 -10.20 3.01
C VAL A 264 2.19 -9.87 1.88
N PHE A 265 2.32 -8.72 1.20
CA PHE A 265 1.38 -8.21 0.19
C PHE A 265 1.67 -8.65 -1.24
N ARG A 266 2.81 -9.34 -1.49
CA ARG A 266 3.25 -9.72 -2.82
C ARG A 266 2.14 -10.30 -3.69
N ASP A 267 1.46 -11.33 -3.21
CA ASP A 267 0.49 -12.07 -4.03
C ASP A 267 -0.77 -11.24 -4.32
N SER A 268 -1.25 -10.46 -3.33
CA SER A 268 -2.37 -9.53 -3.52
C SER A 268 -2.06 -8.46 -4.58
N ILE A 269 -0.82 -7.94 -4.58
CA ILE A 269 -0.39 -6.90 -5.52
C ILE A 269 -0.28 -7.47 -6.94
N VAL A 270 0.31 -8.66 -7.08
CA VAL A 270 0.44 -9.34 -8.38
C VAL A 270 -0.94 -9.70 -8.94
N ASP A 271 -1.86 -10.24 -8.12
CA ASP A 271 -3.24 -10.50 -8.51
C ASP A 271 -3.96 -9.22 -8.97
N PHE A 272 -3.82 -8.14 -8.21
CA PHE A 272 -4.45 -6.87 -8.54
C PHE A 272 -3.95 -6.30 -9.87
N ALA A 273 -2.65 -6.36 -10.16
CA ALA A 273 -2.09 -5.97 -11.45
C ALA A 273 -2.66 -6.80 -12.60
N GLY A 274 -2.77 -8.12 -12.44
CA GLY A 274 -3.39 -9.00 -13.42
C GLY A 274 -4.83 -8.63 -13.72
N ARG A 275 -5.59 -8.26 -12.68
CA ARG A 275 -6.99 -7.84 -12.81
C ARG A 275 -7.14 -6.45 -13.41
N LEU A 276 -6.20 -5.53 -13.17
CA LEU A 276 -6.14 -4.24 -13.87
C LEU A 276 -5.96 -4.44 -15.37
N TRP A 277 -5.02 -5.28 -15.80
CA TRP A 277 -4.83 -5.60 -17.23
C TRP A 277 -6.07 -6.25 -17.84
N ALA A 278 -6.71 -7.19 -17.13
CA ALA A 278 -7.94 -7.83 -17.59
C ALA A 278 -9.11 -6.81 -17.74
N ALA A 279 -9.11 -5.74 -16.94
CA ALA A 279 -10.06 -4.64 -17.02
C ALA A 279 -9.69 -3.57 -18.06
N GLY A 280 -8.60 -3.73 -18.84
CA GLY A 280 -8.13 -2.79 -19.84
C GLY A 280 -7.41 -1.56 -19.25
N VAL A 281 -6.98 -1.61 -18.01
CA VAL A 281 -6.22 -0.53 -17.35
C VAL A 281 -4.74 -0.70 -17.63
N ASN A 282 -4.05 0.38 -18.02
CA ASN A 282 -2.60 0.38 -18.14
C ASN A 282 -1.96 0.28 -16.77
N ALA A 283 -1.33 -0.84 -16.46
CA ALA A 283 -0.63 -1.06 -15.20
C ALA A 283 0.83 -1.45 -15.44
N GLU A 284 1.73 -0.83 -14.69
CA GLU A 284 3.17 -1.18 -14.63
C GLU A 284 3.43 -1.82 -13.28
N LEU A 285 3.95 -3.06 -13.28
CA LEU A 285 4.24 -3.82 -12.06
C LEU A 285 5.72 -4.15 -11.96
N HIS A 286 6.31 -3.89 -10.80
CA HIS A 286 7.64 -4.35 -10.43
C HIS A 286 7.58 -5.27 -9.20
N VAL A 287 8.33 -6.37 -9.24
CA VAL A 287 8.55 -7.26 -8.10
C VAL A 287 10.03 -7.29 -7.80
N TRP A 288 10.45 -6.66 -6.69
CA TRP A 288 11.84 -6.48 -6.30
C TRP A 288 12.36 -7.72 -5.59
N ASP A 289 13.41 -8.35 -6.14
CA ASP A 289 13.93 -9.60 -5.60
C ASP A 289 14.50 -9.42 -4.19
N GLY A 290 14.04 -10.25 -3.27
CA GLY A 290 14.44 -10.25 -1.87
C GLY A 290 14.10 -9.00 -1.06
N ALA A 291 13.34 -8.05 -1.61
CA ALA A 291 12.84 -6.90 -0.88
C ALA A 291 11.72 -7.33 0.09
N TYR A 292 11.82 -6.89 1.36
CA TYR A 292 10.76 -7.02 2.35
C TYR A 292 9.88 -5.76 2.37
N HIS A 293 8.77 -5.80 3.09
CA HIS A 293 7.81 -4.69 3.12
C HIS A 293 8.46 -3.37 3.52
N SER A 294 8.38 -2.38 2.63
CA SER A 294 8.98 -1.04 2.83
C SER A 294 10.51 -1.04 3.02
N SER A 295 11.22 -2.03 2.49
CA SER A 295 12.68 -2.12 2.63
C SER A 295 13.43 -0.92 2.07
N ASP A 296 12.89 -0.28 1.06
CA ASP A 296 13.43 0.91 0.40
C ASP A 296 13.43 2.17 1.27
N PHE A 297 12.60 2.20 2.34
CA PHE A 297 12.62 3.26 3.35
C PHE A 297 13.61 2.96 4.49
N VAL A 298 13.93 1.69 4.70
CA VAL A 298 14.83 1.26 5.79
C VAL A 298 16.27 1.20 5.33
N THR A 299 16.49 0.79 4.07
CA THR A 299 17.81 0.59 3.47
C THR A 299 17.85 1.31 2.11
N GLU A 300 17.76 2.64 2.16
CA GLU A 300 17.66 3.50 0.98
C GLU A 300 18.83 3.33 -0.01
N ASP A 301 20.04 3.08 0.51
CA ASP A 301 21.27 2.94 -0.27
C ASP A 301 21.47 1.55 -0.88
N ALA A 302 20.59 0.59 -0.62
CA ALA A 302 20.63 -0.71 -1.28
C ALA A 302 20.38 -0.59 -2.79
N GLU A 303 20.99 -1.47 -3.59
CA GLU A 303 20.82 -1.43 -5.05
C GLU A 303 19.37 -1.62 -5.45
N VAL A 304 18.67 -2.58 -4.83
CA VAL A 304 17.25 -2.83 -5.08
C VAL A 304 16.38 -1.63 -4.67
N SER A 305 16.70 -0.93 -3.59
CA SER A 305 15.99 0.27 -3.14
C SER A 305 16.15 1.43 -4.12
N ARG A 306 17.38 1.66 -4.58
CA ARG A 306 17.66 2.66 -5.63
C ARG A 306 16.95 2.34 -6.94
N ALA A 307 16.87 1.06 -7.33
CA ALA A 307 16.13 0.63 -8.51
C ALA A 307 14.63 0.92 -8.38
N ALA A 308 14.04 0.65 -7.20
CA ALA A 308 12.63 0.96 -6.92
C ALA A 308 12.35 2.47 -7.02
N HIS A 309 13.19 3.30 -6.41
CA HIS A 309 13.07 4.77 -6.52
C HIS A 309 13.23 5.25 -7.96
N ALA A 310 14.18 4.69 -8.73
CA ALA A 310 14.39 5.06 -10.12
C ALA A 310 13.19 4.69 -11.02
N ALA A 311 12.55 3.54 -10.80
CA ALA A 311 11.37 3.13 -11.54
C ALA A 311 10.17 4.08 -11.28
N ARG A 312 9.87 4.36 -10.02
CA ARG A 312 8.81 5.32 -9.62
C ARG A 312 9.06 6.71 -10.20
N ARG A 313 10.32 7.18 -10.15
CA ARG A 313 10.74 8.44 -10.75
C ARG A 313 10.53 8.46 -12.27
N SER A 314 10.95 7.42 -12.96
CA SER A 314 10.79 7.27 -14.42
C SER A 314 9.32 7.32 -14.83
N TRP A 315 8.46 6.62 -14.09
CA TRP A 315 7.03 6.59 -14.35
C TRP A 315 6.39 7.99 -14.16
N LEU A 316 6.72 8.72 -13.08
CA LEU A 316 6.22 10.08 -12.84
C LEU A 316 6.67 11.07 -13.93
N LEU A 317 7.89 10.94 -14.44
CA LEU A 317 8.38 11.75 -15.57
C LEU A 317 7.55 11.48 -16.84
N GLY A 318 7.18 10.21 -17.09
CA GLY A 318 6.30 9.84 -18.19
C GLY A 318 4.90 10.48 -18.05
N MET A 319 4.35 10.54 -16.84
CA MET A 319 3.07 11.19 -16.55
C MET A 319 3.14 12.71 -16.80
N SER A 320 4.23 13.37 -16.40
CA SER A 320 4.45 14.80 -16.62
C SER A 320 4.52 15.14 -18.11
N ALA A 321 5.19 14.34 -18.92
CA ALA A 321 5.30 14.54 -20.36
C ALA A 321 3.95 14.40 -21.09
N SER A 322 3.13 13.43 -20.65
CA SER A 322 1.80 13.19 -21.22
C SER A 322 0.78 14.28 -20.86
N ALA A 323 1.00 15.02 -19.78
CA ALA A 323 0.12 16.09 -19.33
C ALA A 323 0.32 17.41 -20.11
N VAL A 324 1.44 17.56 -20.82
CA VAL A 324 1.82 18.77 -21.60
C VAL A 324 1.46 18.61 -23.09
N SER A 325 1.17 17.40 -23.55
CA SER A 325 0.79 17.08 -24.93
C SER A 325 -0.73 17.08 -25.11
#